data_10c4e0949c42b913a2e03b1e836828e0
#
_entry.id   10c4e0949c42b913a2e03b1e836828e0
#
_cell.length_a   1.000
_cell.length_b   1.000
_cell.length_c   1.000
_cell.angle_alpha   90.00
_cell.angle_beta   90.00
_cell.angle_gamma   90.00
#
_symmetry.space_group_name_H-M   'P 1'
#
loop_
_entity.id
_entity.type
_entity.pdbx_description
1 polymer ?
#
loop_
_entity_poly.entity_id
_entity_poly.type
_entity_poly.pdbx_seq_one_letter_code
_entity_poly.pdbx_strand_id
1 'polypeptide(L)'
;MIFQDNIIKEYLRKVYFISGTPCGGKTTITRALGEKYNIPVYVIDDQMPYHVRLSDKEHQPEMNRDFKDADEFFGRTVEEYKNWLIGNSREQLDFILLDLMKMSQDKPVLCDIHIVAEEAFKFTDFFFFFKNDSALNMG
;
A
#
# COMPACT_ATOMS: atom_id res chain seq x y z
N MET A 1 14.43 3.62 16.45
CA MET A 1 15.05 2.34 16.03
C MET A 1 14.49 1.96 14.68
N ILE A 2 15.38 1.67 13.73
CA ILE A 2 14.99 1.28 12.37
C ILE A 2 15.37 -0.18 12.19
N PHE A 3 14.40 -1.00 11.77
CA PHE A 3 14.65 -2.40 11.46
C PHE A 3 15.36 -2.53 10.11
N GLN A 4 16.32 -3.43 10.03
CA GLN A 4 17.02 -3.68 8.77
C GLN A 4 16.11 -4.44 7.79
N ASP A 5 16.32 -4.18 6.50
CA ASP A 5 15.46 -4.72 5.44
C ASP A 5 15.41 -6.26 5.43
N ASN A 6 16.54 -6.91 5.72
CA ASN A 6 16.59 -8.37 5.74
C ASN A 6 15.72 -8.98 6.85
N ILE A 7 15.56 -8.30 7.96
CA ILE A 7 14.69 -8.74 9.05
C ILE A 7 13.23 -8.61 8.64
N ILE A 8 12.86 -7.47 8.08
CA ILE A 8 11.50 -7.23 7.59
C ILE A 8 11.14 -8.26 6.53
N LYS A 9 12.06 -8.52 5.61
CA LYS A 9 11.88 -9.51 4.53
C LYS A 9 11.60 -10.90 5.07
N GLU A 10 12.30 -11.32 6.11
CA GLU A 10 12.07 -12.62 6.75
C GLU A 10 10.67 -12.72 7.35
N TYR A 11 10.21 -11.67 8.04
CA TYR A 11 8.87 -11.66 8.64
C TYR A 11 7.75 -11.56 7.61
N LEU A 12 8.03 -11.06 6.42
CA LEU A 12 7.05 -10.91 5.33
C LEU A 12 7.17 -12.01 4.26
N ARG A 13 7.93 -13.06 4.51
CA ARG A 13 8.21 -14.10 3.50
C ARG A 13 6.97 -14.78 2.94
N LYS A 14 5.85 -14.78 3.67
CA LYS A 14 4.59 -15.38 3.23
C LYS A 14 3.60 -14.36 2.66
N VAL A 15 4.02 -13.11 2.51
CA VAL A 15 3.19 -12.07 1.92
C VAL A 15 3.51 -11.93 0.44
N TYR A 16 2.47 -11.97 -0.39
CA TYR A 16 2.56 -11.78 -1.83
C TYR A 16 1.95 -10.43 -2.16
N PHE A 17 2.79 -9.48 -2.57
CA PHE A 17 2.36 -8.12 -2.90
C PHE A 17 1.88 -8.05 -4.34
N ILE A 18 0.71 -7.48 -4.53
CA ILE A 18 0.13 -7.23 -5.85
C ILE A 18 -0.09 -5.75 -6.00
N SER A 19 0.58 -5.16 -6.99
CA SER A 19 0.41 -3.76 -7.35
C SER A 19 -0.04 -3.67 -8.80
N GLY A 20 -0.33 -2.48 -9.26
CA GLY A 20 -0.74 -2.30 -10.65
C GLY A 20 -1.16 -0.88 -10.96
N THR A 21 -1.55 -0.68 -12.22
CA THR A 21 -2.07 0.61 -12.66
C THR A 21 -3.41 0.91 -11.99
N PRO A 22 -3.65 2.18 -11.63
CA PRO A 22 -4.96 2.59 -11.11
C PRO A 22 -6.07 2.22 -12.10
N CYS A 23 -7.24 1.85 -11.56
CA CYS A 23 -8.41 1.46 -12.34
C CYS A 23 -8.22 0.23 -13.24
N GLY A 24 -7.17 -0.57 -12.99
CA GLY A 24 -6.88 -1.78 -13.76
C GLY A 24 -7.62 -3.03 -13.31
N GLY A 25 -8.50 -2.94 -12.32
CA GLY A 25 -9.18 -4.11 -11.78
C GLY A 25 -8.33 -4.93 -10.81
N LYS A 26 -7.23 -4.39 -10.34
CA LYS A 26 -6.28 -5.06 -9.45
C LYS A 26 -6.94 -5.63 -8.19
N THR A 27 -7.77 -4.84 -7.52
CA THR A 27 -8.44 -5.28 -6.28
C THR A 27 -9.41 -6.43 -6.56
N THR A 28 -10.16 -6.35 -7.64
CA THR A 28 -11.08 -7.40 -8.06
C THR A 28 -10.35 -8.71 -8.32
N ILE A 29 -9.24 -8.66 -9.05
CA ILE A 29 -8.43 -9.85 -9.35
C ILE A 29 -7.78 -10.40 -8.07
N THR A 30 -7.27 -9.54 -7.22
CA THR A 30 -6.64 -9.96 -5.96
C THR A 30 -7.65 -10.69 -5.07
N ARG A 31 -8.86 -10.17 -4.94
CA ARG A 31 -9.93 -10.82 -4.18
C ARG A 31 -10.36 -12.15 -4.79
N ALA A 32 -10.43 -12.21 -6.11
CA ALA A 32 -10.77 -13.45 -6.81
C ALA A 32 -9.71 -14.54 -6.58
N LEU A 33 -8.43 -14.19 -6.60
CA LEU A 33 -7.33 -15.10 -6.30
C LEU A 33 -7.39 -15.59 -4.85
N GLY A 34 -7.66 -14.68 -3.91
CA GLY A 34 -7.80 -15.02 -2.50
C GLY A 34 -8.93 -16.01 -2.26
N GLU A 35 -10.06 -15.80 -2.91
CA GLU A 35 -11.21 -16.71 -2.82
C GLU A 35 -10.89 -18.07 -3.44
N LYS A 36 -10.30 -18.08 -4.64
CA LYS A 36 -9.98 -19.31 -5.37
C LYS A 36 -9.01 -20.21 -4.59
N TYR A 37 -7.99 -19.63 -3.98
CA TYR A 37 -6.95 -20.38 -3.28
C TYR A 37 -7.09 -20.38 -1.77
N ASN A 38 -8.19 -19.82 -1.26
CA ASN A 38 -8.45 -19.68 0.17
C ASN A 38 -7.32 -18.99 0.92
N ILE A 39 -6.86 -17.84 0.37
CA ILE A 39 -5.79 -17.05 0.94
C ILE A 39 -6.38 -15.70 1.39
N PRO A 40 -6.14 -15.28 2.65
CA PRO A 40 -6.60 -13.96 3.12
C PRO A 40 -6.04 -12.84 2.25
N VAL A 41 -6.85 -11.81 2.01
CA VAL A 41 -6.49 -10.65 1.23
C VAL A 41 -6.45 -9.42 2.14
N TYR A 42 -5.35 -8.67 2.07
CA TYR A 42 -5.19 -7.40 2.74
C TYR A 42 -5.25 -6.29 1.69
N VAL A 43 -6.30 -5.48 1.75
CA VAL A 43 -6.48 -4.32 0.87
C VAL A 43 -6.16 -3.07 1.66
N ILE A 44 -5.13 -2.35 1.24
CA ILE A 44 -4.63 -1.18 1.96
C ILE A 44 -5.73 -0.12 2.14
N ASP A 45 -6.51 0.15 1.11
CA ASP A 45 -7.57 1.15 1.17
C ASP A 45 -8.61 0.85 2.25
N ASP A 46 -8.90 -0.43 2.49
CA ASP A 46 -9.85 -0.84 3.52
C ASP A 46 -9.36 -0.56 4.94
N GLN A 47 -8.04 -0.52 5.12
CA GLN A 47 -7.41 -0.31 6.42
C GLN A 47 -7.12 1.17 6.71
N MET A 48 -7.19 2.01 5.71
CA MET A 48 -6.86 3.44 5.83
C MET A 48 -7.61 4.14 6.96
N PRO A 49 -8.93 4.01 7.10
CA PRO A 49 -9.65 4.67 8.20
C PRO A 49 -9.16 4.25 9.58
N TYR A 50 -8.80 2.99 9.75
CA TYR A 50 -8.26 2.47 11.00
C TYR A 50 -6.87 3.04 11.30
N HIS A 51 -5.99 3.06 10.29
CA HIS A 51 -4.65 3.61 10.43
C HIS A 51 -4.68 5.11 10.77
N VAL A 52 -5.57 5.86 10.12
CA VAL A 52 -5.73 7.29 10.41
C VAL A 52 -6.14 7.51 11.86
N ARG A 53 -7.03 6.69 12.40
CA ARG A 53 -7.44 6.79 13.80
C ARG A 53 -6.32 6.51 14.80
N LEU A 54 -5.39 5.61 14.45
CA LEU A 54 -4.24 5.29 15.28
C LEU A 54 -3.11 6.32 15.15
N SER A 55 -3.10 7.09 14.06
CA SER A 55 -2.06 8.07 13.77
C SER A 55 -2.27 9.38 14.53
N ASP A 56 -1.23 10.19 14.60
CA ASP A 56 -1.31 11.53 15.15
C ASP A 56 -0.50 12.52 14.29
N LYS A 57 -0.70 13.82 14.53
CA LYS A 57 -0.06 14.87 13.74
C LYS A 57 1.45 14.97 13.97
N GLU A 58 1.91 14.57 15.13
CA GLU A 58 3.34 14.61 15.47
C GLU A 58 4.12 13.54 14.71
N HIS A 59 3.59 12.33 14.66
CA HIS A 59 4.29 11.17 14.10
C HIS A 59 3.92 10.89 12.64
N GLN A 60 2.68 11.19 12.26
CA GLN A 60 2.19 10.99 10.90
C GLN A 60 1.58 12.29 10.36
N PRO A 61 2.41 13.33 10.13
CA PRO A 61 1.89 14.64 9.71
C PRO A 61 1.20 14.63 8.35
N GLU A 62 1.67 13.84 7.40
CA GLU A 62 1.07 13.80 6.06
C GLU A 62 -0.27 13.07 6.05
N MET A 63 -0.42 12.01 6.85
CA MET A 63 -1.71 11.32 7.01
C MET A 63 -2.75 12.19 7.69
N ASN A 64 -2.32 13.13 8.51
CA ASN A 64 -3.18 14.02 9.30
C ASN A 64 -3.19 15.46 8.80
N ARG A 65 -2.72 15.68 7.58
CA ARG A 65 -2.69 17.02 7.00
C ARG A 65 -4.10 17.49 6.68
N ASP A 66 -4.45 18.65 7.24
CA ASP A 66 -5.74 19.29 7.00
C ASP A 66 -5.64 20.25 5.81
N PHE A 67 -6.60 20.14 4.89
CA PHE A 67 -6.77 21.11 3.81
C PHE A 67 -7.96 21.99 4.15
N LYS A 68 -7.81 23.32 3.99
CA LYS A 68 -8.86 24.28 4.34
C LYS A 68 -10.13 24.06 3.52
N ASP A 69 -9.95 23.75 2.22
CA ASP A 69 -11.05 23.57 1.27
C ASP A 69 -10.56 22.81 0.05
N ALA A 70 -11.47 22.61 -0.90
CA ALA A 70 -11.16 21.92 -2.15
C ALA A 70 -10.14 22.70 -2.99
N ASP A 71 -10.14 24.04 -2.94
CA ASP A 71 -9.21 24.85 -3.70
C ASP A 71 -7.77 24.64 -3.23
N GLU A 72 -7.54 24.56 -1.92
CA GLU A 72 -6.23 24.24 -1.38
C GLU A 72 -5.79 22.84 -1.77
N PHE A 73 -6.69 21.87 -1.73
CA PHE A 73 -6.39 20.49 -2.09
C PHE A 73 -6.04 20.34 -3.57
N PHE A 74 -6.87 20.89 -4.45
CA PHE A 74 -6.69 20.77 -5.90
C PHE A 74 -5.73 21.79 -6.50
N GLY A 75 -5.45 22.89 -5.78
CA GLY A 75 -4.54 23.94 -6.24
C GLY A 75 -3.07 23.65 -6.01
N ARG A 76 -2.73 22.47 -5.47
CA ARG A 76 -1.33 22.08 -5.25
C ARG A 76 -0.61 21.89 -6.57
N THR A 77 0.69 22.26 -6.56
CA THR A 77 1.54 21.94 -7.71
C THR A 77 1.73 20.42 -7.83
N VAL A 78 2.17 19.98 -8.99
CA VAL A 78 2.48 18.55 -9.22
C VAL A 78 3.53 18.08 -8.23
N GLU A 79 4.54 18.89 -7.94
CA GLU A 79 5.59 18.55 -6.99
C GLU A 79 5.08 18.48 -5.56
N GLU A 80 4.23 19.42 -5.13
CA GLU A 80 3.60 19.41 -3.81
C GLU A 80 2.74 18.15 -3.63
N TYR A 81 1.94 17.80 -4.63
CA TYR A 81 1.13 16.59 -4.62
C TYR A 81 1.99 15.33 -4.52
N LYS A 82 3.06 15.27 -5.32
CA LYS A 82 3.99 14.15 -5.32
C LYS A 82 4.65 13.97 -3.96
N ASN A 83 5.13 15.06 -3.36
CA ASN A 83 5.78 15.02 -2.05
C ASN A 83 4.81 14.57 -0.96
N TRP A 84 3.58 15.05 -1.00
CA TRP A 84 2.55 14.62 -0.07
C TRP A 84 2.24 13.12 -0.23
N LEU A 85 2.10 12.66 -1.46
CA LEU A 85 1.81 11.25 -1.75
C LEU A 85 2.92 10.34 -1.23
N ILE A 86 4.18 10.71 -1.44
CA ILE A 86 5.34 9.94 -0.96
C ILE A 86 5.36 9.93 0.57
N GLY A 87 5.20 11.09 1.21
CA GLY A 87 5.20 11.19 2.67
C GLY A 87 4.07 10.39 3.31
N ASN A 88 2.87 10.50 2.76
CA ASN A 88 1.71 9.76 3.21
C ASN A 88 1.93 8.25 3.07
N SER A 89 2.47 7.81 1.94
CA SER A 89 2.77 6.39 1.71
C SER A 89 3.79 5.85 2.70
N ARG A 90 4.83 6.61 3.02
CA ARG A 90 5.84 6.21 4.00
C ARG A 90 5.26 6.06 5.39
N GLU A 91 4.41 6.99 5.79
CA GLU A 91 3.75 6.94 7.10
C GLU A 91 2.80 5.74 7.20
N GLN A 92 2.05 5.47 6.14
CA GLN A 92 1.17 4.30 6.10
C GLN A 92 1.92 2.98 6.12
N LEU A 93 3.11 2.95 5.54
CA LEU A 93 3.89 1.72 5.41
C LEU A 93 4.17 1.07 6.76
N ASP A 94 4.44 1.84 7.79
CA ASP A 94 4.67 1.32 9.13
C ASP A 94 3.48 0.50 9.64
N PHE A 95 2.27 1.02 9.48
CA PHE A 95 1.04 0.32 9.86
C PHE A 95 0.84 -0.95 9.04
N ILE A 96 1.07 -0.83 7.72
CA ILE A 96 0.86 -1.94 6.79
C ILE A 96 1.80 -3.09 7.09
N LEU A 97 3.08 -2.80 7.32
CA LEU A 97 4.08 -3.85 7.62
C LEU A 97 3.73 -4.59 8.90
N LEU A 98 3.33 -3.88 9.95
CA LEU A 98 2.96 -4.51 11.21
C LEU A 98 1.71 -5.37 11.07
N ASP A 99 0.70 -4.89 10.34
CA ASP A 99 -0.51 -5.67 10.07
C ASP A 99 -0.18 -6.95 9.30
N LEU A 100 0.64 -6.84 8.27
CA LEU A 100 1.03 -7.98 7.44
C LEU A 100 1.86 -9.00 8.21
N MET A 101 2.77 -8.56 9.06
CA MET A 101 3.55 -9.44 9.92
C MET A 101 2.64 -10.25 10.84
N LYS A 102 1.63 -9.59 11.40
CA LYS A 102 0.67 -10.24 12.27
C LYS A 102 -0.19 -11.27 11.50
N MET A 103 -0.68 -10.88 10.32
CA MET A 103 -1.56 -11.76 9.53
C MET A 103 -0.83 -12.96 8.93
N SER A 104 0.44 -12.80 8.59
CA SER A 104 1.20 -13.80 7.82
C SER A 104 2.05 -14.74 8.68
N GLN A 105 1.85 -14.77 9.99
CA GLN A 105 2.65 -15.62 10.88
C GLN A 105 2.60 -17.10 10.48
N ASP A 106 1.40 -17.60 10.19
CA ASP A 106 1.20 -19.04 9.95
C ASP A 106 0.67 -19.37 8.56
N LYS A 107 0.31 -18.35 7.77
CA LYS A 107 -0.34 -18.58 6.47
C LYS A 107 0.02 -17.48 5.46
N PRO A 108 -0.05 -17.80 4.16
CA PRO A 108 0.15 -16.79 3.12
C PRO A 108 -0.92 -15.70 3.19
N VAL A 109 -0.54 -14.49 2.76
CA VAL A 109 -1.44 -13.35 2.64
C VAL A 109 -1.19 -12.68 1.29
N LEU A 110 -2.26 -12.31 0.59
CA LEU A 110 -2.19 -11.47 -0.60
C LEU A 110 -2.38 -10.01 -0.16
N CYS A 111 -1.46 -9.15 -0.54
CA CYS A 111 -1.54 -7.73 -0.22
C CYS A 111 -1.77 -6.91 -1.49
N ASP A 112 -2.92 -6.28 -1.58
CA ASP A 112 -3.24 -5.31 -2.63
C ASP A 112 -2.64 -3.96 -2.24
N ILE A 113 -1.56 -3.58 -2.90
CA ILE A 113 -0.78 -2.39 -2.57
C ILE A 113 -0.72 -1.42 -3.76
N HIS A 114 -0.92 -0.14 -3.49
CA HIS A 114 -0.78 0.93 -4.47
C HIS A 114 0.26 1.98 -4.08
N ILE A 115 1.00 1.70 -3.03
CA ILE A 115 2.08 2.58 -2.56
C ILE A 115 3.24 2.58 -3.57
N VAL A 116 3.99 3.66 -3.57
CA VAL A 116 5.17 3.83 -4.43
C VAL A 116 6.06 2.60 -4.34
N ALA A 117 6.12 1.86 -5.44
CA ALA A 117 6.57 0.48 -5.48
C ALA A 117 8.03 0.27 -5.06
N GLU A 118 8.88 1.28 -5.22
CA GLU A 118 10.31 1.14 -4.95
C GLU A 118 10.64 0.74 -3.52
N GLU A 119 9.88 1.25 -2.55
CA GLU A 119 10.09 0.90 -1.15
C GLU A 119 9.62 -0.50 -0.81
N ALA A 120 8.56 -0.96 -1.48
CA ALA A 120 8.02 -2.31 -1.25
C ALA A 120 8.96 -3.40 -1.76
N PHE A 121 9.74 -3.15 -2.83
CA PHE A 121 10.69 -4.13 -3.37
C PHE A 121 11.79 -4.53 -2.39
N LYS A 122 12.09 -3.68 -1.42
CA LYS A 122 13.10 -3.98 -0.41
C LYS A 122 12.65 -5.04 0.58
N PHE A 123 11.36 -5.28 0.70
CA PHE A 123 10.77 -6.09 1.76
C PHE A 123 10.25 -7.43 1.28
N THR A 124 10.33 -7.71 0.00
CA THR A 124 9.76 -8.95 -0.52
C THR A 124 10.46 -9.45 -1.79
N ASP A 125 10.51 -10.77 -1.93
CA ASP A 125 10.85 -11.43 -3.19
C ASP A 125 9.60 -11.72 -4.04
N PHE A 126 8.40 -11.49 -3.49
CA PHE A 126 7.13 -11.83 -4.11
C PHE A 126 6.31 -10.58 -4.38
N PHE A 127 6.71 -9.85 -5.41
CA PHE A 127 6.03 -8.64 -5.84
C PHE A 127 5.55 -8.81 -7.27
N PHE A 128 4.23 -8.74 -7.47
CA PHE A 128 3.60 -8.90 -8.76
C PHE A 128 2.98 -7.57 -9.20
N PHE A 129 3.29 -7.14 -10.42
CA PHE A 129 2.72 -5.94 -10.98
C PHE A 129 1.63 -6.30 -11.99
N PHE A 130 0.39 -5.96 -11.66
CA PHE A 130 -0.73 -6.12 -12.58
C PHE A 130 -0.85 -4.93 -13.50
N LYS A 131 -0.78 -5.17 -14.80
CA LYS A 131 -0.92 -4.16 -15.84
C LYS A 131 -2.18 -4.41 -16.63
N ASN A 132 -3.03 -3.38 -16.73
CA ASN A 132 -4.24 -3.49 -17.56
C ASN A 132 -3.89 -3.25 -19.01
N ASP A 133 -3.79 -4.32 -19.81
CA ASP A 133 -3.45 -4.24 -21.22
C ASP A 133 -4.50 -3.51 -22.04
N SER A 134 -5.77 -3.46 -21.59
CA SER A 134 -6.80 -2.71 -22.31
C SER A 134 -6.51 -1.21 -22.34
N ALA A 135 -5.83 -0.67 -21.35
CA ALA A 135 -5.40 0.73 -21.33
C ALA A 135 -4.33 1.04 -22.38
N LEU A 136 -3.52 0.04 -22.74
CA LEU A 136 -2.48 0.18 -23.78
C LEU A 136 -3.04 0.06 -25.19
N ASN A 137 -4.15 -0.63 -25.36
CA ASN A 137 -4.78 -0.85 -26.66
C ASN A 137 -5.72 0.28 -27.05
N MET A 138 -5.92 1.25 -26.18
CA MET A 138 -6.77 2.41 -26.42
C MET A 138 -6.01 3.61 -26.99
N GLY A 139 -4.71 3.46 -27.22
CA GLY A 139 -3.86 4.49 -27.79
C GLY A 139 -3.83 4.48 -29.28
#